data_4b7f4dca7bfbf32b400fab49fda2f418
#
_entry.id   4b7f4dca7bfbf32b400fab49fda2f418
#
_cell.length_a   1.000
_cell.length_b   1.000
_cell.length_c   1.000
_cell.angle_alpha   90.00
_cell.angle_beta   90.00
_cell.angle_gamma   90.00
#
_symmetry.space_group_name_H-M   'P 1'
#
loop_
_entity.id
_entity.type
_entity.pdbx_description
1 polymer ?
#
loop_
_entity_poly.entity_id
_entity_poly.type
_entity_poly.pdbx_seq_one_letter_code
_entity_poly.pdbx_strand_id
1 'polypeptide(L)' 'MIISFLVNILLVNVDKSQVIGLIDEAWVNKGQGIMQRNGNVKYEIDMGRVVGANGETSIRIITNGYSNNIVTAFPVQ' A
#
# COMPACT_ATOMS: atom_id res chain seq x y z
N MET A 1 11.51 -8.36 -2.57
CA MET A 1 10.24 -7.61 -2.66
C MET A 1 10.45 -6.41 -3.58
N ILE A 2 9.67 -6.32 -4.62
CA ILE A 2 9.73 -5.19 -5.54
C ILE A 2 8.55 -4.30 -5.22
N ILE A 3 8.83 -3.05 -4.87
CA ILE A 3 7.79 -2.09 -4.56
C ILE A 3 7.80 -1.01 -5.61
N SER A 4 6.75 -0.97 -6.40
CA SER A 4 6.56 0.06 -7.41
C SER A 4 5.70 1.16 -6.79
N PHE A 5 6.35 2.03 -6.01
CA PHE A 5 5.65 2.98 -5.16
C PHE A 5 5.92 4.41 -5.64
N LEU A 6 4.90 5.06 -6.15
CA LEU A 6 4.99 6.43 -6.67
C LEU A 6 4.77 7.44 -5.56
N VAL A 7 5.58 7.35 -4.56
CA VAL A 7 5.36 8.03 -3.31
C VAL A 7 5.66 9.50 -3.30
N ASN A 8 6.60 9.92 -4.09
CA ASN A 8 7.03 11.31 -4.10
C ASN A 8 5.89 12.25 -4.39
N ILE A 9 4.85 11.73 -5.03
CA ILE A 9 3.71 12.53 -5.45
C ILE A 9 2.53 12.32 -4.50
N LEU A 10 2.41 11.12 -3.89
CA LEU A 10 1.20 10.70 -3.22
C LEU A 10 1.28 10.72 -1.71
N LEU A 11 2.47 10.65 -1.11
CA LEU A 11 2.62 10.64 0.33
C LEU A 11 3.09 11.99 0.86
N VAL A 12 2.58 12.33 2.05
CA VAL A 12 2.87 13.61 2.68
C VAL A 12 4.19 13.54 3.41
N ASN A 13 5.14 14.41 3.05
CA ASN A 13 6.37 14.65 3.81
C ASN A 13 7.09 13.40 4.28
N VAL A 14 7.12 12.37 3.45
CA VAL A 14 7.77 11.12 3.80
C VAL A 14 9.01 10.92 2.94
N ASP A 15 10.05 10.38 3.54
CA ASP A 15 11.21 9.92 2.82
C ASP A 15 11.07 8.42 2.54
N LYS A 16 12.07 7.84 1.90
CA LYS A 16 12.02 6.46 1.45
C LYS A 16 11.88 5.48 2.61
N SER A 17 12.55 5.72 3.72
CA SER A 17 12.47 4.83 4.88
C SER A 17 11.11 4.90 5.56
N GLN A 18 10.49 6.07 5.59
CA GLN A 18 9.14 6.24 6.11
C GLN A 18 8.11 5.52 5.25
N VAL A 19 8.30 5.53 3.95
CA VAL A 19 7.44 4.81 3.01
C VAL A 19 7.48 3.31 3.30
N ILE A 20 8.67 2.76 3.45
CA ILE A 20 8.82 1.34 3.75
C ILE A 20 8.15 1.00 5.08
N GLY A 21 8.32 1.87 6.09
CA GLY A 21 7.67 1.69 7.37
C GLY A 21 6.15 1.70 7.28
N LEU A 22 5.58 2.57 6.45
CA LEU A 22 4.13 2.61 6.21
C LEU A 22 3.64 1.32 5.55
N ILE A 23 4.38 0.82 4.57
CA ILE A 23 4.01 -0.41 3.89
C ILE A 23 4.08 -1.59 4.85
N ASP A 24 5.12 -1.65 5.67
CA ASP A 24 5.25 -2.71 6.68
C ASP A 24 4.09 -2.66 7.67
N GLU A 25 3.73 -1.48 8.14
CA GLU A 25 2.58 -1.31 9.03
C GLU A 25 1.29 -1.78 8.37
N ALA A 26 1.07 -1.37 7.12
CA ALA A 26 -0.12 -1.78 6.38
C ALA A 26 -0.12 -3.30 6.17
N TRP A 27 1.01 -3.88 5.84
CA TRP A 27 1.14 -5.32 5.60
C TRP A 27 0.76 -6.13 6.83
N VAL A 28 1.25 -5.72 7.99
CA VAL A 28 0.95 -6.40 9.25
C VAL A 28 -0.54 -6.31 9.61
N ASN A 29 -1.17 -5.20 9.27
CA ASN A 29 -2.57 -4.94 9.62
C ASN A 29 -3.55 -5.28 8.51
N LYS A 30 -3.09 -5.82 7.38
CA LYS A 30 -3.97 -6.12 6.27
C LYS A 30 -4.96 -7.22 6.66
N GLY A 31 -6.16 -7.07 6.16
CA GLY A 31 -7.17 -8.11 6.27
C GLY A 31 -7.07 -9.09 5.12
N GLN A 32 -8.21 -9.59 4.70
CA GLN A 32 -8.28 -10.55 3.60
C GLN A 32 -8.15 -9.81 2.27
N GLY A 33 -7.27 -10.30 1.39
CA GLY A 33 -7.11 -9.76 0.05
C GLY A 33 -8.22 -10.22 -0.89
N ILE A 34 -8.42 -9.46 -1.96
CA ILE A 34 -9.43 -9.74 -2.98
C ILE A 34 -8.73 -10.05 -4.29
N MET A 35 -8.94 -11.27 -4.78
CA MET A 35 -8.36 -11.71 -6.06
C MET A 35 -8.96 -10.88 -7.19
N GLN A 36 -8.10 -10.37 -8.06
CA GLN A 36 -8.49 -9.62 -9.24
C GLN A 36 -8.48 -10.54 -10.47
N ARG A 37 -9.07 -10.08 -11.57
CA ARG A 37 -9.15 -10.88 -12.80
C ARG A 37 -7.80 -11.27 -13.36
N ASN A 38 -6.81 -10.39 -13.17
CA ASN A 38 -5.47 -10.62 -13.72
C ASN A 38 -4.61 -11.53 -12.85
N GLY A 39 -5.17 -12.07 -11.77
CA GLY A 39 -4.43 -12.93 -10.85
C GLY A 39 -3.72 -12.19 -9.74
N ASN A 40 -3.75 -10.87 -9.72
CA ASN A 40 -3.21 -10.09 -8.61
C ASN A 40 -4.22 -10.04 -7.46
N VAL A 41 -3.72 -9.82 -6.25
CA VAL A 41 -4.56 -9.68 -5.07
C VAL A 41 -4.46 -8.25 -4.56
N LYS A 42 -5.60 -7.68 -4.23
CA LYS A 42 -5.71 -6.32 -3.74
C LYS A 42 -6.02 -6.34 -2.25
N TYR A 43 -5.23 -5.58 -1.49
CA TYR A 43 -5.48 -5.32 -0.07
C TYR A 43 -5.71 -3.82 0.11
N GLU A 44 -6.70 -3.46 0.92
CA GLU A 44 -6.93 -2.07 1.29
C GLU A 44 -6.94 -1.96 2.80
N ILE A 45 -6.05 -1.17 3.34
CA ILE A 45 -5.81 -1.07 4.77
C ILE A 45 -6.10 0.35 5.23
N ASP A 46 -7.05 0.51 6.15
CA ASP A 46 -7.33 1.80 6.78
C ASP A 46 -6.24 2.06 7.82
N MET A 47 -5.50 3.14 7.62
CA MET A 47 -4.38 3.47 8.50
C MET A 47 -4.79 4.34 9.69
N GLY A 48 -6.03 4.82 9.72
CA GLY A 48 -6.54 5.62 10.82
C GLY A 48 -5.95 7.02 10.91
N ARG A 49 -5.21 7.45 9.89
CA ARG A 49 -4.62 8.78 9.82
C ARG A 49 -4.33 9.13 8.38
N VAL A 50 -4.08 10.40 8.11
CA VAL A 50 -3.72 10.84 6.77
C VAL A 50 -2.33 10.31 6.41
N VAL A 51 -2.25 9.62 5.29
CA VAL A 51 -1.00 9.05 4.79
C VAL A 51 -0.67 9.52 3.37
N GLY A 52 -1.58 10.20 2.71
CA GLY A 52 -1.40 10.69 1.35
C GLY A 52 -1.48 12.20 1.25
N ALA A 53 -0.90 12.75 0.19
CA ALA A 53 -0.83 14.20 -0.04
C ALA A 53 -2.20 14.84 -0.23
N ASN A 54 -3.20 14.06 -0.64
CA ASN A 54 -4.55 14.55 -0.87
C ASN A 54 -5.52 14.14 0.24
N GLY A 55 -5.01 13.85 1.43
CA GLY A 55 -5.84 13.47 2.56
C GLY A 55 -6.22 12.01 2.61
N GLU A 56 -5.61 11.17 1.81
CA GLU A 56 -5.89 9.74 1.81
C GLU A 56 -5.54 9.13 3.17
N THR A 57 -6.38 8.22 3.63
CA THR A 57 -6.22 7.59 4.94
C THR A 57 -6.01 6.08 4.86
N SER A 58 -6.02 5.52 3.67
CA SER A 58 -5.83 4.08 3.47
C SER A 58 -4.67 3.83 2.54
N ILE A 59 -4.12 2.62 2.63
CA ILE A 59 -3.07 2.15 1.71
C ILE A 59 -3.64 0.97 0.95
N ARG A 60 -3.47 0.98 -0.36
CA ARG A 60 -3.77 -0.16 -1.21
C ARG A 60 -2.48 -0.87 -1.57
N ILE A 61 -2.44 -2.17 -1.36
CA ILE A 61 -1.30 -3.01 -1.72
C ILE A 61 -1.78 -4.04 -2.74
N ILE A 62 -1.04 -4.17 -3.82
CA ILE A 62 -1.31 -5.18 -4.85
C ILE A 62 -0.16 -6.18 -4.82
N THR A 63 -0.49 -7.46 -4.71
CA THR A 63 0.50 -8.53 -4.73
C THR A 63 0.30 -9.40 -5.97
N ASN A 64 1.33 -10.15 -6.31
CA ASN A 64 1.27 -11.16 -7.36
C ASN A 64 0.70 -12.44 -6.76
N GLY A 65 -0.63 -12.60 -6.87
CA GLY A 65 -1.32 -13.70 -6.20
C GLY A 65 -1.28 -13.53 -4.68
N TYR A 66 -1.65 -14.58 -3.98
CA TYR A 66 -1.57 -14.62 -2.51
C TYR A 66 -0.12 -14.92 -2.11
N SER A 67 0.73 -13.91 -2.25
CA SER A 67 2.16 -14.05 -1.99
C SER A 67 2.68 -12.80 -1.29
N ASN A 68 3.98 -12.81 -0.97
CA ASN A 68 4.66 -11.66 -0.38
C ASN A 68 5.27 -10.76 -1.46
N ASN A 69 4.99 -11.02 -2.74
CA ASN A 69 5.53 -10.23 -3.83
C ASN A 69 4.64 -9.02 -4.09
N ILE A 70 5.01 -7.90 -3.53
CA ILE A 70 4.28 -6.66 -3.72
C ILE A 70 4.60 -6.09 -5.10
N VAL A 71 3.58 -5.93 -5.92
CA VAL A 71 3.70 -5.32 -7.24
C VAL A 71 3.73 -3.80 -7.10
N THR A 72 2.81 -3.26 -6.30
CA THR A 72 2.73 -1.83 -6.06
C THR A 72 1.97 -1.57 -4.77
N ALA A 73 2.17 -0.39 -4.21
CA ALA A 73 1.42 0.06 -3.05
C ALA A 73 1.28 1.58 -3.13
N PHE A 74 0.11 2.10 -2.77
CA PHE A 74 -0.15 3.53 -2.88
C PHE A 74 -1.32 3.93 -1.98
N PRO A 75 -1.38 5.23 -1.59
CA PRO A 75 -2.48 5.72 -0.78
C PRO A 75 -3.78 5.81 -1.58
N VAL A 76 -4.90 5.57 -0.92
CA VAL A 76 -6.24 5.71 -1.51
C VAL A 76 -7.18 6.34 -0.48
N GLN A 77 -8.30 6.87 -0.98
CA GLN A 77 -9.35 7.41 -0.13
C GLN A 77 -10.09 6.32 0.63
#